data_e520dc629ad2a17fdd564c0038fa4846
#
_entry.id   e520dc629ad2a17fdd564c0038fa4846
#
_cell.length_a   1.000
_cell.length_b   1.000
_cell.length_c   1.000
_cell.angle_alpha   90.00
_cell.angle_beta   90.00
_cell.angle_gamma   90.00
#
_symmetry.space_group_name_H-M   'P 1'
#
loop_
_entity.id
_entity.type
_entity.pdbx_description
1 polymer ?
#
loop_
_entity_poly.entity_id
_entity_poly.type
_entity_poly.pdbx_seq_one_letter_code
_entity_poly.pdbx_strand_id
1 'polypeptide(L)'
;MYDIDLNRYTEVVDSAIALRPQIEKAVDEICAQGYSNLFFIGCGGTYAHSLPMMYWLESTTNKVEAHAVIAAEFMVMGHKAFSKDSVCIFSTRSGNTKEIVAAAKFCKEAGARTMVYVSNDNTPVCEYADYKFYSPAEDPDLCEAIYSYTICLLGRFMKNAGAFDKYDEFMAQYAGLTKYLIAGKEKFDPFCQELAKKFKNVDYHMVIGGGMLWGEAYDYAMCILEEMQWIRTKSIHVCEYFHGTLELVEKDTSLILFYGEDETRPLMDRVLKFSKTVSDEITIFDTKEVELPFTCLLY
;
A
#
# COMPACT_ATOMS: atom_id res chain seq x y z
N MET A 1 4.58 20.93 -11.68
CA MET A 1 4.98 19.65 -11.09
C MET A 1 6.49 19.52 -11.22
N TYR A 2 7.18 19.37 -10.11
CA TYR A 2 8.65 19.39 -10.13
C TYR A 2 9.17 18.10 -10.78
N ASP A 3 9.75 18.24 -11.98
CA ASP A 3 10.56 17.21 -12.67
C ASP A 3 9.95 15.81 -12.86
N ILE A 4 8.63 15.64 -12.88
CA ILE A 4 8.01 14.35 -13.24
C ILE A 4 7.87 14.29 -14.76
N ASP A 5 8.50 13.30 -15.38
CA ASP A 5 8.22 12.92 -16.77
C ASP A 5 6.87 12.22 -16.84
N LEU A 6 5.83 12.98 -17.23
CA LEU A 6 4.46 12.47 -17.32
C LEU A 6 4.29 11.34 -18.34
N ASN A 7 5.09 11.32 -19.39
CA ASN A 7 5.05 10.24 -20.38
C ASN A 7 5.58 8.94 -19.75
N ARG A 8 6.70 9.04 -19.04
CA ARG A 8 7.28 7.91 -18.32
C ARG A 8 6.36 7.43 -17.20
N TYR A 9 5.79 8.35 -16.43
CA TYR A 9 4.82 8.03 -15.39
C TYR A 9 3.61 7.27 -15.96
N THR A 10 3.03 7.78 -17.06
CA THR A 10 1.91 7.13 -17.75
C THR A 10 2.29 5.71 -18.20
N GLU A 11 3.44 5.55 -18.85
CA GLU A 11 3.94 4.25 -19.32
C GLU A 11 4.05 3.23 -18.17
N VAL A 12 4.59 3.65 -17.04
CA VAL A 12 4.79 2.75 -15.88
C VAL A 12 3.44 2.34 -15.27
N VAL A 13 2.56 3.29 -14.98
CA VAL A 13 1.26 2.98 -14.36
C VAL A 13 0.39 2.15 -15.31
N ASP A 14 0.32 2.53 -16.58
CA ASP A 14 -0.46 1.80 -17.58
C ASP A 14 0.09 0.38 -17.80
N SER A 15 1.42 0.19 -17.75
CA SER A 15 2.03 -1.14 -17.87
C SER A 15 1.65 -2.05 -16.69
N ALA A 16 1.55 -1.52 -15.48
CA ALA A 16 1.10 -2.27 -14.32
C ALA A 16 -0.39 -2.63 -14.41
N ILE A 17 -1.24 -1.70 -14.85
CA ILE A 17 -2.67 -1.94 -15.10
C ILE A 17 -2.86 -3.00 -16.19
N ALA A 18 -2.03 -2.99 -17.22
CA ALA A 18 -2.08 -3.95 -18.31
C ALA A 18 -1.74 -5.41 -17.91
N LEU A 19 -1.17 -5.63 -16.71
CA LEU A 19 -0.97 -6.97 -16.15
C LEU A 19 -2.26 -7.67 -15.74
N ARG A 20 -3.39 -6.96 -15.69
CA ARG A 20 -4.69 -7.50 -15.23
C ARG A 20 -5.04 -8.86 -15.83
N PRO A 21 -5.02 -9.12 -17.14
CA PRO A 21 -5.40 -10.43 -17.69
C PRO A 21 -4.48 -11.56 -17.21
N GLN A 22 -3.18 -11.26 -17.04
CA GLN A 22 -2.20 -12.23 -16.55
C GLN A 22 -2.44 -12.54 -15.06
N ILE A 23 -2.73 -11.52 -14.26
CA ILE A 23 -3.02 -11.67 -12.83
C ILE A 23 -4.32 -12.45 -12.64
N GLU A 24 -5.40 -12.08 -13.34
CA GLU A 24 -6.70 -12.75 -13.26
C GLU A 24 -6.58 -14.23 -13.62
N LYS A 25 -5.84 -14.56 -14.68
CA LYS A 25 -5.59 -15.95 -15.09
C LYS A 25 -4.87 -16.72 -14.00
N ALA A 26 -3.81 -16.18 -13.41
CA ALA A 26 -3.07 -16.84 -12.34
C ALA A 26 -3.94 -17.09 -11.10
N VAL A 27 -4.73 -16.09 -10.69
CA VAL A 27 -5.65 -16.22 -9.56
C VAL A 27 -6.74 -17.26 -9.84
N ASP A 28 -7.31 -17.29 -11.05
CA ASP A 28 -8.31 -18.28 -11.43
C ASP A 28 -7.75 -19.70 -11.39
N GLU A 29 -6.52 -19.91 -11.87
CA GLU A 29 -5.81 -21.21 -11.79
C GLU A 29 -5.60 -21.65 -10.34
N ILE A 30 -5.17 -20.72 -9.47
CA ILE A 30 -4.99 -20.98 -8.03
C ILE A 30 -6.33 -21.34 -7.37
N CYS A 31 -7.37 -20.56 -7.63
CA CYS A 31 -8.70 -20.81 -7.07
C CYS A 31 -9.27 -22.16 -7.52
N ALA A 32 -9.08 -22.54 -8.81
CA ALA A 32 -9.52 -23.84 -9.32
C ALA A 32 -8.78 -25.02 -8.69
N GLN A 33 -7.52 -24.84 -8.31
CA GLN A 33 -6.72 -25.85 -7.61
C GLN A 33 -7.03 -25.94 -6.12
N GLY A 34 -7.64 -24.89 -5.55
CA GLY A 34 -7.85 -24.70 -4.11
C GLY A 34 -6.62 -24.09 -3.43
N TYR A 35 -6.85 -23.32 -2.40
CA TYR A 35 -5.83 -22.72 -1.52
C TYR A 35 -6.39 -22.54 -0.11
N SER A 36 -5.54 -22.39 0.89
CA SER A 36 -5.97 -22.17 2.28
C SER A 36 -6.09 -20.69 2.65
N ASN A 37 -5.08 -19.92 2.32
CA ASN A 37 -4.98 -18.49 2.69
C ASN A 37 -3.94 -17.76 1.84
N LEU A 38 -3.91 -16.43 1.99
CA LEU A 38 -2.97 -15.54 1.31
C LEU A 38 -1.97 -14.98 2.33
N PHE A 39 -0.71 -14.90 1.97
CA PHE A 39 0.33 -14.23 2.73
C PHE A 39 0.94 -13.10 1.89
N PHE A 40 0.70 -11.86 2.29
CA PHE A 40 1.43 -10.71 1.77
C PHE A 40 2.71 -10.55 2.58
N ILE A 41 3.84 -10.85 1.95
CA ILE A 41 5.14 -10.89 2.61
C ILE A 41 5.99 -9.73 2.10
N GLY A 42 6.29 -8.78 2.97
CA GLY A 42 6.99 -7.55 2.62
C GLY A 42 7.99 -7.10 3.67
N CYS A 43 8.71 -6.03 3.37
CA CYS A 43 9.50 -5.27 4.33
C CYS A 43 9.53 -3.80 3.91
N GLY A 44 9.61 -2.86 4.86
CA GLY A 44 9.54 -1.43 4.57
C GLY A 44 8.27 -1.06 3.81
N GLY A 45 8.38 -0.28 2.74
CA GLY A 45 7.27 0.16 1.93
C GLY A 45 6.41 -0.97 1.37
N THR A 46 6.98 -2.10 0.99
CA THR A 46 6.19 -3.23 0.45
C THR A 46 5.35 -3.94 1.52
N TYR A 47 5.77 -3.92 2.80
CA TYR A 47 4.91 -4.30 3.91
C TYR A 47 3.83 -3.25 4.14
N ALA A 48 4.18 -1.98 4.15
CA ALA A 48 3.23 -0.87 4.30
C ALA A 48 2.09 -0.94 3.28
N HIS A 49 2.40 -1.18 2.00
CA HIS A 49 1.42 -1.34 0.92
C HIS A 49 0.49 -2.55 1.09
N SER A 50 0.86 -3.54 1.91
CA SER A 50 -0.04 -4.66 2.22
C SER A 50 -1.09 -4.33 3.27
N LEU A 51 -0.87 -3.31 4.11
CA LEU A 51 -1.79 -2.94 5.20
C LEU A 51 -3.16 -2.44 4.69
N PRO A 52 -3.25 -1.56 3.68
CA PRO A 52 -4.52 -1.22 3.05
C PRO A 52 -5.26 -2.43 2.49
N MET A 53 -4.53 -3.39 1.92
CA MET A 53 -5.12 -4.63 1.40
C MET A 53 -5.76 -5.48 2.51
N MET A 54 -5.12 -5.55 3.67
CA MET A 54 -5.69 -6.23 4.83
C MET A 54 -6.93 -5.52 5.35
N TYR A 55 -6.85 -4.19 5.50
CA TYR A 55 -8.02 -3.41 5.92
C TYR A 55 -9.20 -3.59 4.95
N TRP A 56 -8.97 -3.49 3.64
CA TRP A 56 -10.00 -3.71 2.63
C TRP A 56 -10.65 -5.09 2.76
N LEU A 57 -9.85 -6.13 2.91
CA LEU A 57 -10.36 -7.49 3.05
C LEU A 57 -11.17 -7.66 4.34
N GLU A 58 -10.61 -7.23 5.48
CA GLU A 58 -11.21 -7.38 6.81
C GLU A 58 -12.53 -6.58 6.96
N SER A 59 -12.61 -5.40 6.34
CA SER A 59 -13.83 -4.58 6.32
C SER A 59 -14.91 -5.11 5.37
N THR A 60 -14.54 -5.92 4.37
CA THR A 60 -15.46 -6.34 3.30
C THR A 60 -15.97 -7.77 3.47
N THR A 61 -15.10 -8.71 3.86
CA THR A 61 -15.47 -10.14 3.82
C THR A 61 -14.63 -11.01 4.77
N ASN A 62 -15.22 -12.13 5.17
CA ASN A 62 -14.52 -13.22 5.87
C ASN A 62 -14.34 -14.48 4.99
N LYS A 63 -14.60 -14.38 3.68
CA LYS A 63 -14.51 -15.52 2.76
C LYS A 63 -13.09 -15.78 2.24
N VAL A 64 -12.21 -14.83 2.38
CA VAL A 64 -10.78 -14.95 2.01
C VAL A 64 -9.97 -14.68 3.27
N GLU A 65 -9.17 -15.64 3.68
CA GLU A 65 -8.22 -15.45 4.78
C GLU A 65 -6.91 -14.91 4.23
N ALA A 66 -6.41 -13.83 4.81
CA ALA A 66 -5.12 -13.26 4.43
C ALA A 66 -4.33 -12.73 5.63
N HIS A 67 -3.03 -12.66 5.48
CA HIS A 67 -2.08 -12.19 6.48
C HIS A 67 -1.04 -11.28 5.83
N ALA A 68 -0.77 -10.12 6.43
CA ALA A 68 0.38 -9.29 6.11
C ALA A 68 1.50 -9.56 7.12
N VAL A 69 2.68 -9.95 6.65
CA VAL A 69 3.80 -10.32 7.52
C VAL A 69 5.09 -9.66 7.07
N ILE A 70 5.93 -9.29 8.04
CA ILE A 70 7.29 -8.80 7.76
C ILE A 70 8.19 -10.00 7.46
N ALA A 71 8.88 -9.97 6.33
CA ALA A 71 9.64 -11.10 5.82
C ALA A 71 10.65 -11.65 6.83
N ALA A 72 11.43 -10.81 7.50
CA ALA A 72 12.42 -11.23 8.48
C ALA A 72 11.79 -11.90 9.71
N GLU A 73 10.69 -11.35 10.23
CA GLU A 73 9.96 -11.91 11.36
C GLU A 73 9.32 -13.25 10.99
N PHE A 74 8.68 -13.32 9.82
CA PHE A 74 8.10 -14.56 9.30
C PHE A 74 9.14 -15.70 9.18
N MET A 75 10.35 -15.40 8.73
CA MET A 75 11.42 -16.37 8.61
C MET A 75 11.90 -16.92 9.96
N VAL A 76 11.86 -16.13 11.02
CA VAL A 76 12.32 -16.54 12.36
C VAL A 76 11.23 -17.22 13.17
N MET A 77 10.01 -16.66 13.14
CA MET A 77 8.90 -17.14 13.97
C MET A 77 8.03 -18.20 13.26
N GLY A 78 8.02 -18.19 11.93
CA GLY A 78 6.99 -18.89 11.16
C GLY A 78 5.61 -18.27 11.37
N HIS A 79 4.58 -18.93 10.86
CA HIS A 79 3.19 -18.57 11.09
C HIS A 79 2.31 -19.82 11.13
N LYS A 80 1.44 -19.95 12.15
CA LYS A 80 0.65 -21.18 12.35
C LYS A 80 -0.32 -21.50 11.19
N ALA A 81 -0.82 -20.48 10.51
CA ALA A 81 -1.69 -20.64 9.35
C ALA A 81 -0.93 -20.94 8.05
N PHE A 82 0.40 -20.79 8.04
CA PHE A 82 1.21 -21.08 6.84
C PHE A 82 1.31 -22.58 6.58
N SER A 83 1.07 -22.96 5.33
CA SER A 83 1.15 -24.35 4.86
C SER A 83 1.55 -24.42 3.39
N LYS A 84 1.73 -25.61 2.88
CA LYS A 84 1.94 -25.86 1.44
C LYS A 84 0.77 -25.40 0.55
N ASP A 85 -0.41 -25.24 1.14
CA ASP A 85 -1.61 -24.80 0.42
C ASP A 85 -1.80 -23.26 0.51
N SER A 86 -0.87 -22.55 1.16
CA SER A 86 -0.83 -21.10 1.19
C SER A 86 -0.40 -20.51 -0.16
N VAL A 87 -0.84 -19.29 -0.43
CA VAL A 87 -0.38 -18.46 -1.56
C VAL A 87 0.42 -17.28 -1.00
N CYS A 88 1.70 -17.22 -1.34
CA CYS A 88 2.63 -16.22 -0.85
C CYS A 88 2.83 -15.14 -1.92
N ILE A 89 2.49 -13.91 -1.58
CA ILE A 89 2.47 -12.75 -2.47
C ILE A 89 3.62 -11.82 -2.08
N PHE A 90 4.49 -11.58 -3.04
CA PHE A 90 5.64 -10.70 -2.90
C PHE A 90 5.52 -9.56 -3.89
N SER A 91 5.62 -8.33 -3.40
CA SER A 91 5.79 -7.14 -4.23
C SER A 91 7.15 -6.56 -3.92
N THR A 92 8.00 -6.42 -4.94
CA THR A 92 9.34 -5.87 -4.72
C THR A 92 9.80 -5.14 -5.98
N ARG A 93 10.33 -3.93 -5.80
CA ARG A 93 10.85 -3.15 -6.91
C ARG A 93 12.15 -3.75 -7.44
N SER A 94 13.15 -3.87 -6.57
CA SER A 94 14.49 -4.32 -6.93
C SER A 94 14.62 -5.82 -7.15
N GLY A 95 13.75 -6.61 -6.51
CA GLY A 95 13.80 -8.08 -6.54
C GLY A 95 15.04 -8.71 -5.90
N ASN A 96 15.86 -7.94 -5.18
CA ASN A 96 17.13 -8.38 -4.59
C ASN A 96 17.23 -8.16 -3.08
N THR A 97 16.18 -7.66 -2.43
CA THR A 97 16.15 -7.51 -0.97
C THR A 97 16.33 -8.88 -0.32
N LYS A 98 17.36 -9.03 0.51
CA LYS A 98 17.81 -10.32 1.04
C LYS A 98 16.71 -11.07 1.79
N GLU A 99 15.94 -10.37 2.61
CA GLU A 99 14.84 -10.91 3.41
C GLU A 99 13.70 -11.41 2.50
N ILE A 100 13.40 -10.68 1.43
CA ILE A 100 12.36 -11.06 0.46
C ILE A 100 12.80 -12.29 -0.34
N VAL A 101 14.04 -12.32 -0.84
CA VAL A 101 14.58 -13.48 -1.56
C VAL A 101 14.59 -14.72 -0.68
N ALA A 102 15.03 -14.59 0.59
CA ALA A 102 15.05 -15.69 1.53
C ALA A 102 13.63 -16.21 1.85
N ALA A 103 12.67 -15.31 2.08
CA ALA A 103 11.29 -15.68 2.33
C ALA A 103 10.62 -16.34 1.11
N ALA A 104 10.85 -15.82 -0.11
CA ALA A 104 10.33 -16.42 -1.34
C ALA A 104 10.90 -17.85 -1.55
N LYS A 105 12.21 -18.03 -1.34
CA LYS A 105 12.86 -19.33 -1.37
C LYS A 105 12.23 -20.30 -0.35
N PHE A 106 12.09 -19.87 0.90
CA PHE A 106 11.48 -20.66 1.97
C PHE A 106 10.06 -21.11 1.62
N CYS A 107 9.21 -20.18 1.16
CA CYS A 107 7.84 -20.48 0.76
C CYS A 107 7.80 -21.51 -0.38
N LYS A 108 8.66 -21.34 -1.39
CA LYS A 108 8.78 -22.24 -2.52
C LYS A 108 9.23 -23.64 -2.10
N GLU A 109 10.25 -23.75 -1.25
CA GLU A 109 10.76 -25.01 -0.73
C GLU A 109 9.77 -25.74 0.19
N ALA A 110 8.91 -24.96 0.90
CA ALA A 110 7.80 -25.50 1.68
C ALA A 110 6.62 -26.00 0.82
N GLY A 111 6.66 -25.80 -0.49
CA GLY A 111 5.61 -26.21 -1.43
C GLY A 111 4.44 -25.22 -1.55
N ALA A 112 4.51 -24.05 -0.91
CA ALA A 112 3.53 -22.98 -1.09
C ALA A 112 3.66 -22.34 -2.47
N ARG A 113 2.56 -21.83 -3.01
CA ARG A 113 2.57 -21.11 -4.30
C ARG A 113 3.06 -19.69 -4.12
N THR A 114 3.94 -19.26 -5.01
CA THR A 114 4.57 -17.96 -4.94
C THR A 114 4.16 -17.08 -6.13
N MET A 115 3.63 -15.91 -5.83
CA MET A 115 3.26 -14.87 -6.78
C MET A 115 4.19 -13.67 -6.55
N VAL A 116 4.98 -13.30 -7.56
CA VAL A 116 6.01 -12.28 -7.42
C VAL A 116 5.81 -11.17 -8.44
N TYR A 117 5.62 -9.94 -7.94
CA TYR A 117 5.67 -8.73 -8.75
C TYR A 117 7.04 -8.07 -8.61
N VAL A 118 7.65 -7.72 -9.75
CA VAL A 118 8.93 -7.02 -9.82
C VAL A 118 8.90 -5.87 -10.82
N SER A 119 9.65 -4.82 -10.52
CA SER A 119 9.86 -3.71 -11.46
C SER A 119 11.18 -3.83 -12.24
N ASN A 120 11.98 -4.84 -11.95
CA ASN A 120 13.19 -5.18 -12.67
C ASN A 120 13.19 -6.69 -12.93
N ASP A 121 13.22 -7.07 -14.18
CA ASP A 121 13.21 -8.49 -14.60
C ASP A 121 14.56 -9.17 -14.32
N ASN A 122 14.56 -10.49 -14.25
CA ASN A 122 15.74 -11.34 -14.01
C ASN A 122 16.47 -11.07 -12.69
N THR A 123 15.72 -10.75 -11.65
CA THR A 123 16.23 -10.54 -10.29
C THR A 123 16.17 -11.83 -9.45
N PRO A 124 16.96 -11.95 -8.37
CA PRO A 124 17.06 -13.18 -7.58
C PRO A 124 15.74 -13.74 -7.07
N VAL A 125 14.77 -12.89 -6.72
CA VAL A 125 13.44 -13.34 -6.24
C VAL A 125 12.67 -14.10 -7.32
N CYS A 126 12.90 -13.78 -8.60
CA CYS A 126 12.21 -14.42 -9.73
C CYS A 126 12.50 -15.92 -9.85
N GLU A 127 13.63 -16.39 -9.33
CA GLU A 127 13.97 -17.81 -9.31
C GLU A 127 12.99 -18.66 -8.48
N TYR A 128 12.31 -18.00 -7.53
CA TYR A 128 11.38 -18.67 -6.60
C TYR A 128 9.91 -18.40 -6.94
N ALA A 129 9.62 -17.74 -8.06
CA ALA A 129 8.25 -17.39 -8.47
C ALA A 129 7.59 -18.54 -9.25
N ASP A 130 6.39 -18.99 -8.81
CA ASP A 130 5.48 -19.79 -9.66
C ASP A 130 4.78 -18.93 -10.68
N TYR A 131 4.38 -17.71 -10.26
CA TYR A 131 3.77 -16.69 -11.10
C TYR A 131 4.58 -15.40 -10.98
N LYS A 132 5.14 -14.95 -12.10
CA LYS A 132 5.92 -13.72 -12.18
C LYS A 132 5.16 -12.64 -12.95
N PHE A 133 5.12 -11.46 -12.37
CA PHE A 133 4.51 -10.27 -12.95
C PHE A 133 5.57 -9.17 -13.02
N TYR A 134 5.74 -8.61 -14.20
CA TYR A 134 6.75 -7.60 -14.45
C TYR A 134 6.12 -6.33 -15.04
N SER A 135 6.45 -5.19 -14.45
CA SER A 135 6.12 -3.87 -14.95
C SER A 135 7.33 -2.95 -14.74
N PRO A 136 7.84 -2.26 -15.77
CA PRO A 136 9.09 -1.50 -15.69
C PRO A 136 8.90 -0.22 -14.89
N ALA A 137 8.92 -0.31 -13.57
CA ALA A 137 8.93 0.82 -12.64
C ALA A 137 10.35 1.04 -12.12
N GLU A 138 11.20 1.70 -12.89
CA GLU A 138 12.57 2.03 -12.47
C GLU A 138 12.60 3.18 -11.48
N ASP A 139 11.59 4.03 -11.49
CA ASP A 139 11.46 5.17 -10.61
C ASP A 139 11.10 4.75 -9.19
N PRO A 140 11.86 5.16 -8.14
CA PRO A 140 11.62 4.77 -6.77
C PRO A 140 10.24 5.17 -6.24
N ASP A 141 9.63 6.18 -6.84
CA ASP A 141 8.46 6.87 -6.27
C ASP A 141 7.12 6.36 -6.79
N LEU A 142 7.09 5.26 -7.57
CA LEU A 142 5.88 4.78 -8.21
C LEU A 142 5.21 3.63 -7.45
N CYS A 143 4.67 3.94 -6.28
CA CYS A 143 3.88 2.99 -5.47
C CYS A 143 2.62 2.51 -6.20
N GLU A 144 2.08 3.33 -7.11
CA GLU A 144 0.86 3.07 -7.87
C GLU A 144 0.93 1.77 -8.68
N ALA A 145 2.13 1.38 -9.13
CA ALA A 145 2.32 0.12 -9.84
C ALA A 145 2.11 -1.11 -8.93
N ILE A 146 2.61 -1.04 -7.69
CA ILE A 146 2.39 -2.10 -6.69
C ILE A 146 0.92 -2.19 -6.31
N TYR A 147 0.25 -1.05 -6.10
CA TYR A 147 -1.18 -1.02 -5.82
C TYR A 147 -2.01 -1.57 -6.98
N SER A 148 -1.65 -1.24 -8.23
CA SER A 148 -2.33 -1.79 -9.40
C SER A 148 -2.27 -3.32 -9.45
N TYR A 149 -1.12 -3.89 -9.11
CA TYR A 149 -0.95 -5.34 -8.99
C TYR A 149 -1.79 -5.92 -7.85
N THR A 150 -1.63 -5.39 -6.62
CA THR A 150 -2.25 -5.97 -5.42
C THR A 150 -3.76 -5.81 -5.38
N ILE A 151 -4.30 -4.69 -5.86
CA ILE A 151 -5.74 -4.44 -5.99
C ILE A 151 -6.37 -5.42 -6.99
N CYS A 152 -5.77 -5.60 -8.16
CA CYS A 152 -6.25 -6.54 -9.16
C CYS A 152 -6.24 -7.97 -8.61
N LEU A 153 -5.13 -8.37 -7.98
CA LEU A 153 -4.93 -9.70 -7.41
C LEU A 153 -5.96 -10.00 -6.29
N LEU A 154 -6.01 -9.16 -5.26
CA LEU A 154 -6.91 -9.35 -4.12
C LEU A 154 -8.37 -9.27 -4.54
N GLY A 155 -8.72 -8.28 -5.37
CA GLY A 155 -10.06 -8.13 -5.92
C GLY A 155 -10.52 -9.37 -6.71
N ARG A 156 -9.60 -10.01 -7.47
CA ARG A 156 -9.93 -11.25 -8.18
C ARG A 156 -10.12 -12.44 -7.25
N PHE A 157 -9.32 -12.59 -6.19
CA PHE A 157 -9.58 -13.59 -5.14
C PHE A 157 -10.94 -13.38 -4.48
N MET A 158 -11.28 -12.13 -4.12
CA MET A 158 -12.58 -11.79 -3.53
C MET A 158 -13.73 -12.07 -4.50
N LYS A 159 -13.59 -11.75 -5.79
CA LYS A 159 -14.59 -12.08 -6.82
C LYS A 159 -14.82 -13.58 -6.88
N ASN A 160 -13.77 -14.38 -6.97
CA ASN A 160 -13.87 -15.85 -7.06
C ASN A 160 -14.46 -16.46 -5.79
N ALA A 161 -14.30 -15.82 -4.63
CA ALA A 161 -14.95 -16.19 -3.37
C ALA A 161 -16.40 -15.69 -3.27
N GLY A 162 -16.94 -14.97 -4.28
CA GLY A 162 -18.28 -14.37 -4.24
C GLY A 162 -18.40 -13.26 -3.18
N ALA A 163 -17.37 -12.46 -3.03
CA ALA A 163 -17.27 -11.34 -2.09
C ALA A 163 -17.09 -9.98 -2.79
N PHE A 164 -17.02 -9.95 -4.11
CA PHE A 164 -16.87 -8.72 -4.88
C PHE A 164 -17.65 -8.80 -6.22
N ASP A 165 -18.96 -8.64 -6.14
CA ASP A 165 -19.86 -8.78 -7.31
C ASP A 165 -19.59 -7.71 -8.38
N LYS A 166 -19.17 -6.51 -7.99
CA LYS A 166 -18.88 -5.39 -8.90
C LYS A 166 -17.44 -5.36 -9.43
N TYR A 167 -16.67 -6.42 -9.25
CA TYR A 167 -15.26 -6.47 -9.64
C TYR A 167 -15.03 -6.06 -11.11
N ASP A 168 -15.83 -6.56 -12.05
CA ASP A 168 -15.61 -6.26 -13.48
C ASP A 168 -15.90 -4.79 -13.81
N GLU A 169 -16.93 -4.21 -13.18
CA GLU A 169 -17.25 -2.79 -13.31
C GLU A 169 -16.13 -1.93 -12.70
N PHE A 170 -15.68 -2.28 -11.51
CA PHE A 170 -14.58 -1.62 -10.83
C PHE A 170 -13.30 -1.64 -11.68
N MET A 171 -12.89 -2.79 -12.18
CA MET A 171 -11.69 -2.93 -12.99
C MET A 171 -11.81 -2.27 -14.38
N ALA A 172 -13.01 -2.13 -14.93
CA ALA A 172 -13.24 -1.35 -16.13
C ALA A 172 -13.01 0.15 -15.91
N GLN A 173 -13.43 0.67 -14.74
CA GLN A 173 -13.16 2.05 -14.34
C GLN A 173 -11.69 2.26 -13.98
N TYR A 174 -11.09 1.29 -13.29
CA TYR A 174 -9.67 1.29 -12.89
C TYR A 174 -8.71 1.38 -14.09
N ALA A 175 -9.07 0.83 -15.23
CA ALA A 175 -8.29 0.91 -16.47
C ALA A 175 -8.00 2.37 -16.93
N GLY A 176 -8.76 3.34 -16.46
CA GLY A 176 -8.56 4.76 -16.76
C GLY A 176 -7.91 5.55 -15.61
N LEU A 177 -7.33 4.88 -14.61
CA LEU A 177 -6.85 5.51 -13.37
C LEU A 177 -5.74 6.55 -13.62
N THR A 178 -4.80 6.28 -14.51
CA THR A 178 -3.57 7.08 -14.72
C THR A 178 -3.85 8.57 -14.91
N LYS A 179 -4.85 8.92 -15.72
CA LYS A 179 -5.23 10.32 -15.95
C LYS A 179 -5.72 11.05 -14.68
N TYR A 180 -6.35 10.32 -13.76
CA TYR A 180 -6.83 10.88 -12.50
C TYR A 180 -5.71 11.03 -11.48
N LEU A 181 -4.77 10.10 -11.48
CA LEU A 181 -3.53 10.22 -10.70
C LEU A 181 -2.73 11.45 -11.14
N ILE A 182 -2.58 11.65 -12.44
CA ILE A 182 -1.91 12.84 -12.99
C ILE A 182 -2.64 14.11 -12.55
N ALA A 183 -3.96 14.17 -12.75
CA ALA A 183 -4.75 15.35 -12.36
C ALA A 183 -4.67 15.63 -10.84
N GLY A 184 -4.66 14.58 -10.01
CA GLY A 184 -4.46 14.69 -8.57
C GLY A 184 -3.07 15.26 -8.23
N LYS A 185 -2.01 14.73 -8.84
CA LYS A 185 -0.64 15.23 -8.66
C LYS A 185 -0.53 16.70 -9.07
N GLU A 186 -1.09 17.08 -10.22
CA GLU A 186 -1.09 18.48 -10.68
C GLU A 186 -1.85 19.42 -9.71
N LYS A 187 -2.97 18.97 -9.19
CA LYS A 187 -3.77 19.73 -8.21
C LYS A 187 -3.03 19.98 -6.91
N PHE A 188 -2.36 18.95 -6.38
CA PHE A 188 -1.69 19.04 -5.08
C PHE A 188 -0.26 19.60 -5.15
N ASP A 189 0.38 19.61 -6.32
CA ASP A 189 1.76 20.05 -6.48
C ASP A 189 2.08 21.43 -5.87
N PRO A 190 1.28 22.51 -6.10
CA PRO A 190 1.57 23.80 -5.47
C PRO A 190 1.53 23.75 -3.95
N PHE A 191 0.56 23.05 -3.38
CA PHE A 191 0.44 22.85 -1.94
C PHE A 191 1.65 22.07 -1.39
N CYS A 192 2.03 20.96 -2.03
CA CYS A 192 3.18 20.16 -1.62
C CYS A 192 4.50 20.92 -1.71
N GLN A 193 4.67 21.80 -2.71
CA GLN A 193 5.86 22.65 -2.81
C GLN A 193 5.99 23.62 -1.64
N GLU A 194 4.90 24.23 -1.20
CA GLU A 194 4.91 25.11 -0.01
C GLU A 194 5.17 24.31 1.27
N LEU A 195 4.56 23.12 1.40
CA LEU A 195 4.86 22.23 2.52
C LEU A 195 6.34 21.80 2.57
N ALA A 196 6.93 21.44 1.45
CA ALA A 196 8.35 21.05 1.38
C ALA A 196 9.26 22.18 1.87
N LYS A 197 8.95 23.45 1.54
CA LYS A 197 9.70 24.61 2.05
C LYS A 197 9.56 24.77 3.55
N LYS A 198 8.39 24.48 4.11
CA LYS A 198 8.11 24.51 5.55
C LYS A 198 8.78 23.34 6.26
N PHE A 199 8.57 22.12 5.78
CA PHE A 199 8.98 20.89 6.43
C PHE A 199 10.49 20.71 6.50
N LYS A 200 11.26 21.18 5.51
CA LYS A 200 12.73 21.09 5.53
C LYS A 200 13.43 21.70 6.76
N ASN A 201 12.73 22.54 7.52
CA ASN A 201 13.24 23.17 8.72
C ASN A 201 12.60 22.62 10.02
N VAL A 202 11.82 21.56 9.91
CA VAL A 202 11.15 20.92 11.05
C VAL A 202 11.90 19.63 11.38
N ASP A 203 12.38 19.52 12.59
CA ASP A 203 13.22 18.39 13.03
C ASP A 203 12.43 17.10 13.33
N TYR A 204 11.10 17.21 13.48
CA TYR A 204 10.26 16.09 13.89
C TYR A 204 8.82 16.24 13.39
N HIS A 205 8.30 15.21 12.75
CA HIS A 205 6.91 15.15 12.34
C HIS A 205 6.18 13.95 12.96
N MET A 206 4.95 14.15 13.34
CA MET A 206 4.01 13.08 13.69
C MET A 206 3.07 12.86 12.50
N VAL A 207 3.06 11.65 11.94
CA VAL A 207 2.22 11.28 10.80
C VAL A 207 1.11 10.35 11.29
N ILE A 208 -0.13 10.79 11.16
CA ILE A 208 -1.30 10.11 11.70
C ILE A 208 -2.17 9.58 10.56
N GLY A 209 -2.53 8.30 10.61
CA GLY A 209 -3.44 7.66 9.67
C GLY A 209 -4.22 6.53 10.32
N GLY A 210 -5.24 6.07 9.64
CA GLY A 210 -6.07 4.93 10.05
C GLY A 210 -6.74 4.26 8.87
N GLY A 211 -7.33 3.08 9.08
CA GLY A 211 -8.04 2.36 8.04
C GLY A 211 -7.18 2.13 6.80
N MET A 212 -7.73 2.48 5.64
CA MET A 212 -7.02 2.39 4.36
C MET A 212 -5.73 3.21 4.30
N LEU A 213 -5.63 4.31 5.06
CA LEU A 213 -4.46 5.19 5.03
C LEU A 213 -3.47 4.94 6.17
N TRP A 214 -3.65 3.90 6.97
CA TRP A 214 -2.62 3.54 7.96
C TRP A 214 -1.30 3.13 7.31
N GLY A 215 -1.37 2.29 6.27
CA GLY A 215 -0.19 1.89 5.51
C GLY A 215 0.57 3.07 4.93
N GLU A 216 -0.16 4.05 4.37
CA GLU A 216 0.41 5.27 3.80
C GLU A 216 1.07 6.16 4.86
N ALA A 217 0.45 6.30 6.04
CA ALA A 217 1.04 7.07 7.13
C ALA A 217 2.35 6.42 7.63
N TYR A 218 2.39 5.09 7.68
CA TYR A 218 3.58 4.34 8.04
C TYR A 218 4.68 4.46 6.99
N ASP A 219 4.33 4.28 5.70
CA ASP A 219 5.27 4.36 4.58
C ASP A 219 5.86 5.77 4.43
N TYR A 220 5.01 6.79 4.43
CA TYR A 220 5.44 8.18 4.30
C TYR A 220 6.39 8.59 5.44
N ALA A 221 6.08 8.19 6.68
CA ALA A 221 6.94 8.46 7.83
C ALA A 221 8.30 7.77 7.66
N MET A 222 8.33 6.46 7.50
CA MET A 222 9.55 5.66 7.56
C MET A 222 10.32 5.68 6.23
N CYS A 223 9.66 5.42 5.10
CA CYS A 223 10.36 5.23 3.84
C CYS A 223 10.61 6.55 3.11
N ILE A 224 9.74 7.54 3.26
CA ILE A 224 9.91 8.83 2.57
C ILE A 224 10.64 9.84 3.46
N LEU A 225 10.13 10.13 4.65
CA LEU A 225 10.74 11.17 5.50
C LEU A 225 12.03 10.70 6.17
N GLU A 226 12.04 9.51 6.78
CA GLU A 226 13.25 9.04 7.48
C GLU A 226 14.31 8.52 6.51
N GLU A 227 13.97 7.59 5.61
CA GLU A 227 14.94 6.93 4.72
C GLU A 227 15.46 7.88 3.64
N MET A 228 14.58 8.60 2.94
CA MET A 228 14.97 9.44 1.80
C MET A 228 15.38 10.85 2.23
N GLN A 229 14.73 11.44 3.24
CA GLN A 229 14.94 12.85 3.64
C GLN A 229 15.73 12.99 4.94
N TRP A 230 15.93 11.91 5.70
CA TRP A 230 16.64 11.90 7.00
C TRP A 230 15.97 12.80 8.06
N ILE A 231 14.67 12.96 7.95
CA ILE A 231 13.83 13.71 8.89
C ILE A 231 13.26 12.73 9.91
N ARG A 232 13.35 13.07 11.18
CA ARG A 232 12.80 12.24 12.27
C ARG A 232 11.29 12.28 12.24
N THR A 233 10.67 11.11 12.36
CA THR A 233 9.21 11.00 12.36
C THR A 233 8.70 10.02 13.42
N LYS A 234 7.40 10.02 13.60
CA LYS A 234 6.64 8.96 14.26
C LYS A 234 5.35 8.72 13.47
N SER A 235 5.19 7.53 12.92
CA SER A 235 3.91 7.08 12.43
C SER A 235 2.99 6.69 13.59
N ILE A 236 1.73 7.10 13.55
CA ILE A 236 0.77 6.91 14.62
C ILE A 236 -0.54 6.41 14.05
N HIS A 237 -0.93 5.21 14.46
CA HIS A 237 -2.27 4.73 14.14
C HIS A 237 -3.31 5.60 14.88
N VAL A 238 -4.33 6.06 14.18
CA VAL A 238 -5.34 7.00 14.73
C VAL A 238 -5.96 6.50 16.04
N CYS A 239 -6.15 5.18 16.19
CA CYS A 239 -6.71 4.58 17.40
C CYS A 239 -5.77 4.68 18.61
N GLU A 240 -4.44 4.80 18.39
CA GLU A 240 -3.42 4.86 19.44
C GLU A 240 -3.05 6.29 19.83
N TYR A 241 -3.51 7.30 19.08
CA TYR A 241 -3.14 8.70 19.32
C TYR A 241 -3.41 9.14 20.76
N PHE A 242 -4.58 8.77 21.32
CA PHE A 242 -5.00 9.13 22.67
C PHE A 242 -4.44 8.23 23.78
N HIS A 243 -3.58 7.26 23.45
CA HIS A 243 -3.01 6.30 24.39
C HIS A 243 -1.52 6.53 24.64
N GLY A 244 -1.13 7.81 24.70
CA GLY A 244 0.23 8.25 25.04
C GLY A 244 0.80 9.31 24.10
N THR A 245 0.58 9.21 22.78
CA THR A 245 1.18 10.14 21.81
C THR A 245 0.72 11.57 22.02
N LEU A 246 -0.54 11.80 22.38
CA LEU A 246 -1.09 13.13 22.64
C LEU A 246 -0.27 13.95 23.66
N GLU A 247 0.41 13.27 24.61
CA GLU A 247 1.21 13.92 25.65
C GLU A 247 2.48 14.60 25.11
N LEU A 248 2.89 14.26 23.89
CA LEU A 248 4.04 14.84 23.21
C LEU A 248 3.65 15.98 22.26
N VAL A 249 2.36 16.28 22.18
CA VAL A 249 1.87 17.34 21.26
C VAL A 249 1.94 18.66 21.98
N GLU A 250 2.77 19.54 21.46
CA GLU A 250 2.97 20.92 21.90
C GLU A 250 2.55 21.91 20.81
N LYS A 251 2.64 23.19 21.09
CA LYS A 251 2.16 24.27 20.21
C LYS A 251 2.80 24.24 18.81
N ASP A 252 4.06 23.88 18.72
CA ASP A 252 4.88 23.83 17.51
C ASP A 252 5.09 22.40 16.96
N THR A 253 4.42 21.40 17.54
CA THR A 253 4.50 20.02 17.04
C THR A 253 3.85 19.90 15.67
N SER A 254 4.64 19.49 14.69
CA SER A 254 4.14 19.26 13.32
C SER A 254 3.35 17.96 13.25
N LEU A 255 2.05 18.08 12.95
CA LEU A 255 1.13 16.98 12.77
C LEU A 255 0.71 16.88 11.30
N ILE A 256 0.89 15.72 10.71
CA ILE A 256 0.46 15.41 9.34
C ILE A 256 -0.65 14.36 9.44
N LEU A 257 -1.85 14.69 9.02
CA LEU A 257 -3.04 13.86 9.12
C LEU A 257 -3.46 13.36 7.74
N PHE A 258 -3.53 12.05 7.55
CA PHE A 258 -4.03 11.40 6.35
C PHE A 258 -5.48 10.96 6.56
N TYR A 259 -6.40 11.66 5.92
CA TYR A 259 -7.84 11.44 6.02
C TYR A 259 -8.34 10.53 4.89
N GLY A 260 -8.74 9.31 5.24
CA GLY A 260 -9.49 8.42 4.37
C GLY A 260 -10.99 8.71 4.36
N GLU A 261 -11.72 7.98 3.53
CA GLU A 261 -13.18 8.01 3.47
C GLU A 261 -13.83 6.78 4.12
N ASP A 262 -13.00 5.90 4.68
CA ASP A 262 -13.43 4.70 5.39
C ASP A 262 -14.02 4.99 6.79
N GLU A 263 -14.43 3.93 7.49
CA GLU A 263 -15.10 4.00 8.80
C GLU A 263 -14.23 4.59 9.91
N THR A 264 -12.92 4.72 9.70
CA THR A 264 -12.02 5.33 10.69
C THR A 264 -12.04 6.85 10.68
N ARG A 265 -12.67 7.48 9.68
CA ARG A 265 -12.74 8.94 9.54
C ARG A 265 -13.23 9.69 10.79
N PRO A 266 -14.27 9.24 11.54
CA PRO A 266 -14.66 9.90 12.78
C PRO A 266 -13.57 9.92 13.87
N LEU A 267 -12.65 8.95 13.84
CA LEU A 267 -11.51 8.91 14.75
C LEU A 267 -10.48 9.99 14.37
N MET A 268 -10.27 10.20 13.08
CA MET A 268 -9.44 11.31 12.57
C MET A 268 -10.04 12.67 12.94
N ASP A 269 -11.37 12.84 12.86
CA ASP A 269 -12.07 14.05 13.29
C ASP A 269 -11.83 14.33 14.78
N ARG A 270 -11.85 13.28 15.61
CA ARG A 270 -11.55 13.38 17.04
C ARG A 270 -10.11 13.84 17.27
N VAL A 271 -9.15 13.27 16.56
CA VAL A 271 -7.74 13.67 16.63
C VAL A 271 -7.59 15.13 16.22
N LEU A 272 -8.13 15.53 15.07
CA LEU A 272 -8.04 16.90 14.59
C LEU A 272 -8.66 17.91 15.56
N LYS A 273 -9.84 17.58 16.11
CA LYS A 273 -10.52 18.46 17.08
C LYS A 273 -9.66 18.70 18.31
N PHE A 274 -9.02 17.66 18.85
CA PHE A 274 -8.11 17.81 19.98
C PHE A 274 -6.83 18.55 19.58
N SER A 275 -6.18 18.15 18.50
CA SER A 275 -4.90 18.72 18.06
C SER A 275 -4.99 20.22 17.81
N LYS A 276 -6.11 20.73 17.29
CA LYS A 276 -6.38 22.17 17.12
C LYS A 276 -6.44 22.95 18.44
N THR A 277 -6.58 22.31 19.59
CA THR A 277 -6.55 22.98 20.88
C THR A 277 -5.13 23.14 21.44
N VAL A 278 -4.16 22.45 20.83
CA VAL A 278 -2.78 22.39 21.34
C VAL A 278 -1.77 22.88 20.31
N SER A 279 -1.83 22.38 19.05
CA SER A 279 -0.84 22.70 18.02
C SER A 279 -1.38 23.67 16.95
N ASP A 280 -0.51 24.60 16.54
CA ASP A 280 -0.73 25.50 15.40
C ASP A 280 -0.23 24.89 14.07
N GLU A 281 0.50 23.75 14.12
CA GLU A 281 1.25 23.15 13.01
C GLU A 281 0.58 21.87 12.49
N ILE A 282 -0.65 21.99 11.98
CA ILE A 282 -1.45 20.88 11.47
C ILE A 282 -1.53 20.92 9.95
N THR A 283 -1.14 19.83 9.30
CA THR A 283 -1.28 19.62 7.86
C THR A 283 -2.26 18.48 7.61
N ILE A 284 -3.18 18.64 6.69
CA ILE A 284 -4.20 17.64 6.36
C ILE A 284 -4.09 17.28 4.89
N PHE A 285 -4.04 15.98 4.61
CA PHE A 285 -4.28 15.40 3.29
C PHE A 285 -5.62 14.66 3.36
N ASP A 286 -6.63 15.14 2.66
CA ASP A 286 -7.97 14.57 2.68
C ASP A 286 -8.30 13.98 1.30
N THR A 287 -8.58 12.68 1.24
CA THR A 287 -8.94 12.00 -0.01
C THR A 287 -10.20 12.58 -0.66
N LYS A 288 -11.10 13.20 0.12
CA LYS A 288 -12.28 13.92 -0.41
C LYS A 288 -11.95 15.11 -1.29
N GLU A 289 -10.73 15.61 -1.22
CA GLU A 289 -10.28 16.67 -2.12
C GLU A 289 -9.91 16.15 -3.51
N VAL A 290 -9.79 14.82 -3.68
CA VAL A 290 -9.51 14.15 -4.97
C VAL A 290 -10.82 13.63 -5.54
N GLU A 291 -11.33 14.27 -6.59
CA GLU A 291 -12.50 13.76 -7.31
C GLU A 291 -12.07 12.58 -8.19
N LEU A 292 -12.50 11.39 -7.82
CA LEU A 292 -12.41 10.20 -8.66
C LEU A 292 -13.80 9.91 -9.25
N PRO A 293 -13.91 9.68 -10.57
CA PRO A 293 -15.20 9.41 -11.21
C PRO A 293 -15.65 7.95 -11.03
N PHE A 294 -15.10 7.26 -10.06
CA PHE A 294 -15.47 5.90 -9.75
C PHE A 294 -16.83 5.89 -9.04
N THR A 295 -17.83 5.36 -9.73
CA THR A 295 -19.17 5.11 -9.16
C THR A 295 -19.23 3.78 -8.40
N CYS A 296 -18.27 2.90 -8.63
CA CYS A 296 -18.11 1.63 -7.94
C CYS A 296 -17.13 1.83 -6.77
N LEU A 297 -17.61 2.49 -5.73
CA LEU A 297 -16.89 2.53 -4.47
C LEU A 297 -16.82 1.13 -3.86
N LEU A 298 -15.72 0.83 -3.18
CA LEU A 298 -15.42 -0.46 -2.54
C LEU A 298 -16.22 -0.70 -1.25
N TYR A 299 -17.39 -0.04 -1.11
CA TYR A 299 -18.26 -0.15 0.06
C TYR A 299 -19.56 -0.88 -0.28
#